data_3063e357221ce54f10f92db4339384ef
#
_entry.id   3063e357221ce54f10f92db4339384ef
#
_cell.length_a   1.000
_cell.length_b   1.000
_cell.length_c   1.000
_cell.angle_alpha   90.00
_cell.angle_beta   90.00
_cell.angle_gamma   90.00
#
_symmetry.space_group_name_H-M   'P 1'
#
loop_
_entity.id
_entity.type
_entity.pdbx_description
1 polymer ?
#
loop_
_entity_poly.entity_id
_entity_poly.type
_entity_poly.pdbx_seq_one_letter_code
_entity_poly.pdbx_strand_id
1 'polypeptide(L)'
;LMPFVPNANDLAQWLAADRGRSISLGTSAWQPNERIVGLFDIHKGEKRGDWKLSFETLTTTQRTIHLKGIHNVDGNRPLQNLTYSSAKGLATQAVAMAKVFSKRGTSIAVAQTIPDAWSIARKVAAELEPFVQVHEDIKLVQRFLAAEISEDFELIDMLSKGVVVHHAGLPAEALSLIEWLTEAGHIRVMCATTTIAQGLNFPVSSVFLATRKLPYGNEMSHRAFWNLAGRAGRIGHDSVGVIGIAAGAQPNEIRKYVSDATASLVSRLEGMLDDLQAAGELANLSWVMQQEQWADFRSYIAHLWNEKRNLDAVIGEAEQLLRNTYGFGSLRAKADKASQEKADALLEATKGYVRKLAEHPENASLADVTGFSPEGVRSTLLDMNNLENKLTLADWEPSSLFGDKSKSVLPSLMGIMLRVPQLQESLKEISKGQGNSHRKLADITQAWVTGSSIESIAKTYFEGDSLTDQISKACRAVYRDLANNGAWGLSALSKMPTSGLDFEAMTDEEKRRLNNLPAMLYHGVKTEEGVLMRMNSVPRSIAERAGEDFKARTEAGAENTLSPRKASEYLKSLKPDDWARLKPDNSSLSGEDYLKVWKRLSGEA
;
A
#
# COMPACT_ATOMS: atom_id res chain seq x y z
N LEU A 1 1.61 -17.30 -11.60
CA LEU A 1 2.74 -18.15 -11.23
C LEU A 1 3.17 -17.78 -9.81
N MET A 2 3.00 -18.69 -8.86
CA MET A 2 3.49 -18.49 -7.48
C MET A 2 4.91 -19.05 -7.40
N PRO A 3 5.93 -18.24 -7.15
CA PRO A 3 7.27 -18.75 -6.89
C PRO A 3 7.28 -19.44 -5.52
N PHE A 4 7.96 -20.58 -5.41
CA PHE A 4 8.23 -21.27 -4.15
C PHE A 4 6.98 -21.73 -3.37
N VAL A 5 6.22 -22.66 -3.94
CA VAL A 5 5.14 -23.39 -3.26
C VAL A 5 5.58 -24.85 -3.11
N PRO A 6 6.14 -25.25 -1.96
CA PRO A 6 6.64 -26.62 -1.77
C PRO A 6 5.54 -27.68 -1.90
N ASN A 7 4.32 -27.35 -1.46
CA ASN A 7 3.14 -28.18 -1.57
C ASN A 7 2.28 -27.85 -2.81
N ALA A 8 2.91 -27.46 -3.92
CA ALA A 8 2.22 -27.12 -5.17
C ALA A 8 1.38 -28.28 -5.71
N ASN A 9 1.76 -29.53 -5.44
CA ASN A 9 0.98 -30.70 -5.81
C ASN A 9 -0.34 -30.76 -5.06
N ASP A 10 -0.35 -30.48 -3.74
CA ASP A 10 -1.56 -30.49 -2.93
C ASP A 10 -2.52 -29.39 -3.38
N LEU A 11 -1.97 -28.20 -3.68
CA LEU A 11 -2.73 -27.09 -4.23
C LEU A 11 -3.32 -27.42 -5.62
N ALA A 12 -2.52 -28.07 -6.49
CA ALA A 12 -2.99 -28.46 -7.81
C ALA A 12 -4.09 -29.52 -7.72
N GLN A 13 -3.98 -30.48 -6.80
CA GLN A 13 -5.01 -31.48 -6.52
C GLN A 13 -6.29 -30.84 -6.00
N TRP A 14 -6.17 -29.89 -5.05
CA TRP A 14 -7.31 -29.18 -4.53
C TRP A 14 -8.04 -28.35 -5.62
N LEU A 15 -7.29 -27.63 -6.47
CA LEU A 15 -7.85 -26.84 -7.58
C LEU A 15 -8.52 -27.69 -8.65
N ALA A 16 -8.13 -28.95 -8.80
CA ALA A 16 -8.61 -29.87 -9.83
C ALA A 16 -9.39 -31.05 -9.25
N ALA A 17 -9.92 -30.95 -8.02
CA ALA A 17 -10.59 -32.02 -7.30
C ALA A 17 -11.66 -32.76 -8.14
N ASP A 18 -12.42 -32.00 -8.95
CA ASP A 18 -13.52 -32.53 -9.77
C ASP A 18 -13.06 -33.05 -11.16
N ARG A 19 -11.81 -32.80 -11.55
CA ARG A 19 -11.30 -33.11 -12.90
C ARG A 19 -10.41 -34.35 -12.96
N GLY A 20 -10.07 -34.95 -11.84
CA GLY A 20 -9.30 -36.19 -11.74
C GLY A 20 -7.85 -36.12 -12.28
N ARG A 21 -7.42 -34.96 -12.79
CA ARG A 21 -6.06 -34.72 -13.29
C ARG A 21 -5.55 -33.35 -12.89
N SER A 22 -4.45 -33.33 -12.17
CA SER A 22 -3.73 -32.08 -11.85
C SER A 22 -2.26 -32.27 -12.10
N ILE A 23 -1.60 -31.23 -12.61
CA ILE A 23 -0.15 -31.20 -12.83
C ILE A 23 0.41 -29.98 -12.10
N SER A 24 1.36 -30.22 -11.21
CA SER A 24 2.16 -29.15 -10.62
C SER A 24 3.49 -29.02 -11.35
N LEU A 25 3.81 -27.84 -11.82
CA LEU A 25 5.13 -27.52 -12.35
C LEU A 25 6.19 -27.33 -11.25
N GLY A 26 5.78 -27.35 -9.97
CA GLY A 26 6.68 -27.20 -8.82
C GLY A 26 7.73 -28.31 -8.67
N THR A 27 7.52 -29.46 -9.32
CA THR A 27 8.48 -30.56 -9.35
C THR A 27 9.49 -30.45 -10.50
N SER A 28 9.24 -29.63 -11.51
CA SER A 28 10.21 -29.38 -12.57
C SER A 28 11.13 -28.23 -12.16
N ALA A 29 12.40 -28.49 -12.11
CA ALA A 29 13.44 -27.62 -11.57
C ALA A 29 13.77 -26.39 -12.46
N TRP A 30 12.82 -25.90 -13.27
CA TRP A 30 13.06 -24.69 -14.04
C TRP A 30 12.94 -23.46 -13.13
N GLN A 31 14.08 -22.93 -12.75
CA GLN A 31 14.19 -21.65 -12.06
C GLN A 31 14.86 -20.68 -13.02
N PRO A 32 14.12 -19.69 -13.54
CA PRO A 32 14.61 -18.83 -14.61
C PRO A 32 15.79 -17.94 -14.18
N ASN A 33 15.99 -17.76 -12.87
CA ASN A 33 17.03 -16.89 -12.35
C ASN A 33 17.80 -17.56 -11.22
N GLU A 34 19.11 -17.37 -11.25
CA GLU A 34 19.99 -17.77 -10.16
C GLU A 34 19.87 -16.78 -9.01
N ARG A 35 19.77 -17.31 -7.78
CA ARG A 35 19.74 -16.50 -6.56
C ARG A 35 20.64 -17.08 -5.51
N ILE A 36 21.33 -16.17 -4.81
CA ILE A 36 22.14 -16.48 -3.63
C ILE A 36 21.44 -15.82 -2.46
N VAL A 37 21.06 -16.61 -1.46
CA VAL A 37 20.45 -16.14 -0.23
C VAL A 37 21.42 -16.38 0.92
N GLY A 38 21.66 -15.35 1.75
CA GLY A 38 22.62 -15.46 2.83
C GLY A 38 22.41 -14.46 3.96
N LEU A 39 23.34 -14.54 4.92
CA LEU A 39 23.49 -13.60 6.00
C LEU A 39 24.62 -12.64 5.72
N PHE A 40 24.48 -11.40 6.14
CA PHE A 40 25.59 -10.46 6.19
C PHE A 40 25.83 -9.96 7.62
N ASP A 41 27.11 -9.74 7.93
CA ASP A 41 27.55 -9.24 9.24
C ASP A 41 28.83 -8.44 9.07
N ILE A 42 29.21 -7.72 10.12
CA ILE A 42 30.47 -6.98 10.19
C ILE A 42 31.41 -7.58 11.22
N HIS A 43 32.68 -7.56 10.89
CA HIS A 43 33.78 -8.02 11.75
C HIS A 43 34.82 -6.91 11.95
N LYS A 44 35.53 -6.95 13.07
CA LYS A 44 36.63 -6.01 13.31
C LYS A 44 37.71 -6.21 12.25
N GLY A 45 38.21 -5.11 11.74
CA GLY A 45 39.36 -5.08 10.85
C GLY A 45 40.69 -5.19 11.65
N GLU A 46 41.80 -5.12 10.94
CA GLU A 46 43.15 -5.27 11.49
C GLU A 46 43.60 -4.00 12.26
N LYS A 47 43.21 -2.81 11.81
CA LYS A 47 43.53 -1.54 12.43
C LYS A 47 42.38 -1.06 13.32
N ARG A 48 42.70 -0.25 14.33
CA ARG A 48 41.72 0.35 15.23
C ARG A 48 40.68 1.15 14.45
N GLY A 49 39.43 0.79 14.62
CA GLY A 49 38.28 1.44 13.92
C GLY A 49 37.95 0.84 12.57
N ASP A 50 38.79 -0.04 12.00
CA ASP A 50 38.49 -0.75 10.76
C ASP A 50 37.47 -1.85 10.99
N TRP A 51 36.74 -2.15 9.94
CA TRP A 51 35.78 -3.25 9.93
C TRP A 51 35.63 -3.81 8.52
N LYS A 52 35.27 -5.09 8.47
CA LYS A 52 35.05 -5.84 7.23
C LYS A 52 33.59 -6.28 7.18
N LEU A 53 33.03 -6.26 6.00
CA LEU A 53 31.70 -6.79 5.73
C LEU A 53 31.83 -8.22 5.20
N SER A 54 31.05 -9.14 5.76
CA SER A 54 31.04 -10.54 5.33
C SER A 54 29.63 -10.93 4.86
N PHE A 55 29.59 -11.93 3.97
CA PHE A 55 28.37 -12.55 3.49
C PHE A 55 28.53 -14.07 3.61
N GLU A 56 27.64 -14.71 4.34
CA GLU A 56 27.54 -16.16 4.48
C GLU A 56 26.44 -16.68 3.58
N THR A 57 26.77 -17.52 2.60
CA THR A 57 25.78 -18.16 1.73
C THR A 57 25.06 -19.27 2.47
N LEU A 58 23.74 -19.16 2.60
CA LEU A 58 22.87 -20.17 3.22
C LEU A 58 22.26 -21.11 2.18
N THR A 59 21.77 -20.57 1.08
CA THR A 59 21.15 -21.36 0.01
C THR A 59 21.33 -20.69 -1.35
N THR A 60 21.32 -21.50 -2.40
CA THR A 60 21.31 -21.06 -3.79
C THR A 60 20.18 -21.76 -4.51
N THR A 61 19.55 -21.06 -5.46
CA THR A 61 18.44 -21.65 -6.23
C THR A 61 18.94 -22.55 -7.37
N GLN A 62 20.22 -22.45 -7.74
CA GLN A 62 20.82 -23.35 -8.75
C GLN A 62 21.83 -24.30 -8.13
N ARG A 63 21.84 -25.54 -8.69
CA ARG A 63 22.78 -26.59 -8.28
C ARG A 63 24.23 -26.34 -8.73
N THR A 64 24.44 -25.40 -9.64
CA THR A 64 25.75 -25.14 -10.28
C THR A 64 26.59 -24.10 -9.53
N ILE A 65 26.00 -23.26 -8.67
CA ILE A 65 26.74 -22.26 -7.90
C ILE A 65 27.16 -22.86 -6.57
N HIS A 66 28.44 -23.22 -6.46
CA HIS A 66 29.03 -23.78 -5.24
C HIS A 66 29.67 -22.70 -4.33
N LEU A 67 29.01 -21.56 -4.13
CA LEU A 67 29.44 -20.55 -3.17
C LEU A 67 29.03 -20.98 -1.76
N LYS A 68 29.84 -21.80 -1.12
CA LYS A 68 29.66 -22.18 0.29
C LYS A 68 30.61 -21.38 1.18
N GLY A 69 30.16 -21.05 2.39
CA GLY A 69 30.99 -20.42 3.41
C GLY A 69 30.81 -18.93 3.54
N ILE A 70 31.71 -18.31 4.29
CA ILE A 70 31.72 -16.89 4.59
C ILE A 70 32.71 -16.20 3.66
N HIS A 71 32.24 -15.19 2.97
CA HIS A 71 33.03 -14.40 2.02
C HIS A 71 33.15 -12.95 2.51
N ASN A 72 34.35 -12.39 2.44
CA ASN A 72 34.51 -10.95 2.64
C ASN A 72 33.95 -10.18 1.44
N VAL A 73 33.11 -9.20 1.70
CA VAL A 73 32.47 -8.37 0.70
C VAL A 73 33.13 -7.00 0.74
N ASP A 74 33.89 -6.65 -0.31
CA ASP A 74 34.66 -5.41 -0.40
C ASP A 74 35.75 -5.26 0.69
N GLY A 75 36.68 -4.34 0.47
CA GLY A 75 37.86 -4.13 1.32
C GLY A 75 37.54 -3.69 2.76
N ASN A 76 38.50 -3.02 3.39
CA ASN A 76 38.30 -2.44 4.73
C ASN A 76 37.44 -1.18 4.67
N ARG A 77 36.51 -1.05 5.61
CA ARG A 77 35.58 0.10 5.72
C ARG A 77 34.71 0.32 4.47
N PRO A 78 33.73 -0.53 4.20
CA PRO A 78 32.76 -0.32 3.11
C PRO A 78 32.08 1.05 3.17
N LEU A 79 31.88 1.61 4.36
CA LEU A 79 31.44 3.00 4.62
C LEU A 79 32.61 3.76 5.23
N GLN A 80 33.13 4.77 4.52
CA GLN A 80 34.39 5.43 4.87
C GLN A 80 34.34 6.23 6.18
N ASN A 81 33.18 6.83 6.46
CA ASN A 81 33.01 7.74 7.59
C ASN A 81 32.61 7.05 8.91
N LEU A 82 32.52 5.72 8.94
CA LEU A 82 32.04 4.96 10.10
C LEU A 82 33.09 4.01 10.66
N THR A 83 33.25 4.05 11.99
CA THR A 83 34.04 3.07 12.73
C THR A 83 33.26 1.78 12.96
N TYR A 84 33.95 0.71 13.35
CA TYR A 84 33.29 -0.57 13.67
C TYR A 84 32.15 -0.43 14.68
N SER A 85 32.35 0.35 15.76
CA SER A 85 31.31 0.55 16.78
C SER A 85 30.06 1.27 16.21
N SER A 86 30.25 2.22 15.31
CA SER A 86 29.16 2.96 14.66
C SER A 86 28.47 2.16 13.56
N ALA A 87 29.17 1.16 12.99
CA ALA A 87 28.64 0.32 11.92
C ALA A 87 27.82 -0.88 12.41
N LYS A 88 27.77 -1.15 13.73
CA LYS A 88 27.06 -2.31 14.29
C LYS A 88 25.55 -2.34 14.06
N GLY A 89 24.92 -1.19 13.82
CA GLY A 89 23.49 -1.13 13.58
C GLY A 89 23.11 -1.90 12.30
N LEU A 90 22.07 -2.75 12.37
CA LEU A 90 21.63 -3.60 11.26
C LEU A 90 21.26 -2.77 10.01
N ALA A 91 20.62 -1.63 10.21
CA ALA A 91 20.33 -0.68 9.14
C ALA A 91 21.62 -0.18 8.45
N THR A 92 22.67 0.12 9.23
CA THR A 92 23.97 0.57 8.70
C THR A 92 24.69 -0.55 7.94
N GLN A 93 24.56 -1.78 8.39
CA GLN A 93 25.07 -2.94 7.65
C GLN A 93 24.34 -3.13 6.31
N ALA A 94 23.01 -2.97 6.27
CA ALA A 94 22.24 -3.01 5.04
C ALA A 94 22.65 -1.87 4.07
N VAL A 95 22.95 -0.67 4.59
CA VAL A 95 23.53 0.44 3.80
C VAL A 95 24.86 0.02 3.17
N ALA A 96 25.75 -0.61 3.92
CA ALA A 96 27.04 -1.06 3.42
C ALA A 96 26.88 -2.08 2.27
N MET A 97 26.00 -3.07 2.47
CA MET A 97 25.69 -4.05 1.43
C MET A 97 25.11 -3.38 0.18
N ALA A 98 24.09 -2.54 0.34
CA ALA A 98 23.45 -1.86 -0.78
C ALA A 98 24.44 -0.98 -1.56
N LYS A 99 25.31 -0.22 -0.87
CA LYS A 99 26.37 0.59 -1.49
C LYS A 99 27.33 -0.26 -2.31
N VAL A 100 27.82 -1.37 -1.76
CA VAL A 100 28.76 -2.24 -2.45
C VAL A 100 28.13 -2.85 -3.70
N PHE A 101 26.92 -3.37 -3.56
CA PHE A 101 26.22 -4.05 -4.65
C PHE A 101 25.60 -3.11 -5.69
N SER A 102 25.44 -1.82 -5.37
CA SER A 102 24.97 -0.81 -6.32
C SER A 102 25.85 -0.66 -7.56
N LYS A 103 27.09 -1.15 -7.52
CA LYS A 103 28.01 -1.21 -8.67
C LYS A 103 27.57 -2.27 -9.72
N ARG A 104 26.73 -3.23 -9.33
CA ARG A 104 26.23 -4.29 -10.21
C ARG A 104 24.89 -3.97 -10.87
N GLY A 105 24.16 -3.01 -10.33
CA GLY A 105 22.82 -2.64 -10.72
C GLY A 105 22.04 -2.15 -9.51
N THR A 106 20.76 -1.88 -9.66
CA THR A 106 19.94 -1.37 -8.56
C THR A 106 19.90 -2.35 -7.38
N SER A 107 20.26 -1.86 -6.20
CA SER A 107 20.17 -2.59 -4.93
C SER A 107 19.01 -2.06 -4.09
N ILE A 108 18.24 -2.95 -3.46
CA ILE A 108 17.20 -2.56 -2.49
C ILE A 108 17.73 -2.76 -1.07
N ALA A 109 17.65 -1.71 -0.24
CA ALA A 109 17.81 -1.80 1.20
C ALA A 109 16.45 -1.73 1.88
N VAL A 110 16.05 -2.81 2.57
CA VAL A 110 14.72 -2.94 3.20
C VAL A 110 14.79 -2.58 4.67
N ALA A 111 13.97 -1.63 5.07
CA ALA A 111 13.80 -1.16 6.43
C ALA A 111 12.48 -1.64 7.06
N GLN A 112 12.39 -1.56 8.38
CA GLN A 112 11.18 -1.93 9.12
C GLN A 112 10.09 -0.87 9.00
N THR A 113 10.47 0.41 9.14
CA THR A 113 9.54 1.54 9.18
C THR A 113 9.90 2.60 8.13
N ILE A 114 8.98 3.51 7.86
CA ILE A 114 9.21 4.66 6.97
C ILE A 114 10.37 5.53 7.46
N PRO A 115 10.44 5.94 8.74
CA PRO A 115 11.59 6.69 9.26
C PRO A 115 12.93 5.95 9.09
N ASP A 116 12.93 4.62 9.27
CA ASP A 116 14.14 3.82 9.05
C ASP A 116 14.56 3.82 7.58
N ALA A 117 13.61 3.74 6.64
CA ALA A 117 13.90 3.80 5.20
C ALA A 117 14.55 5.14 4.83
N TRP A 118 14.05 6.26 5.34
CA TRP A 118 14.67 7.58 5.19
C TRP A 118 16.05 7.65 5.84
N SER A 119 16.22 7.11 7.05
CA SER A 119 17.52 7.06 7.72
C SER A 119 18.56 6.27 6.91
N ILE A 120 18.16 5.13 6.34
CA ILE A 120 19.00 4.33 5.44
C ILE A 120 19.36 5.16 4.20
N ALA A 121 18.39 5.81 3.56
CA ALA A 121 18.60 6.61 2.35
C ALA A 121 19.60 7.76 2.57
N ARG A 122 19.48 8.50 3.68
CA ARG A 122 20.43 9.55 4.05
C ARG A 122 21.85 9.03 4.20
N LYS A 123 22.00 7.87 4.87
CA LYS A 123 23.31 7.23 5.05
C LYS A 123 23.90 6.77 3.72
N VAL A 124 23.11 6.17 2.85
CA VAL A 124 23.56 5.79 1.50
C VAL A 124 23.95 7.02 0.68
N ALA A 125 23.09 8.05 0.68
CA ALA A 125 23.35 9.28 -0.07
C ALA A 125 24.60 10.02 0.41
N ALA A 126 24.92 9.94 1.72
CA ALA A 126 26.15 10.52 2.26
C ALA A 126 27.42 9.79 1.78
N GLU A 127 27.31 8.54 1.36
CA GLU A 127 28.42 7.69 0.93
C GLU A 127 28.57 7.55 -0.59
N LEU A 128 27.60 8.06 -1.35
CA LEU A 128 27.63 8.02 -2.82
C LEU A 128 27.90 9.41 -3.40
N GLU A 129 28.82 9.45 -4.37
CA GLU A 129 29.06 10.66 -5.16
C GLU A 129 27.90 10.90 -6.12
N PRO A 130 27.52 12.16 -6.36
CA PRO A 130 26.56 12.52 -7.40
C PRO A 130 27.00 11.99 -8.77
N PHE A 131 26.05 11.82 -9.68
CA PHE A 131 26.37 11.53 -11.07
C PHE A 131 27.17 12.72 -11.67
N VAL A 132 28.20 12.42 -12.43
CA VAL A 132 28.99 13.46 -13.15
C VAL A 132 28.06 14.27 -14.06
N GLN A 133 27.12 13.60 -14.70
CA GLN A 133 26.04 14.21 -15.47
C GLN A 133 24.72 13.54 -15.08
N VAL A 134 23.81 14.30 -14.50
CA VAL A 134 22.48 13.83 -14.14
C VAL A 134 21.65 13.65 -15.42
N HIS A 135 21.08 12.47 -15.62
CA HIS A 135 20.24 12.16 -16.78
C HIS A 135 18.98 13.03 -16.81
N GLU A 136 18.47 13.36 -17.99
CA GLU A 136 17.28 14.21 -18.14
C GLU A 136 16.02 13.61 -17.50
N ASP A 137 15.89 12.28 -17.50
CA ASP A 137 14.79 11.60 -16.83
C ASP A 137 14.81 11.82 -15.30
N ILE A 138 16.01 11.80 -14.70
CA ILE A 138 16.16 12.13 -13.27
C ILE A 138 15.77 13.58 -13.03
N LYS A 139 16.24 14.51 -13.85
CA LYS A 139 15.88 15.93 -13.73
C LYS A 139 14.38 16.16 -13.90
N LEU A 140 13.72 15.42 -14.80
CA LEU A 140 12.27 15.47 -14.97
C LEU A 140 11.56 15.08 -13.68
N VAL A 141 11.96 13.97 -13.04
CA VAL A 141 11.36 13.52 -11.79
C VAL A 141 11.69 14.48 -10.64
N GLN A 142 12.89 15.05 -10.57
CA GLN A 142 13.25 16.07 -9.59
C GLN A 142 12.33 17.30 -9.69
N ARG A 143 12.12 17.83 -10.91
CA ARG A 143 11.19 18.97 -11.14
C ARG A 143 9.74 18.58 -10.81
N PHE A 144 9.33 17.35 -11.11
CA PHE A 144 8.00 16.86 -10.75
C PHE A 144 7.80 16.84 -9.23
N LEU A 145 8.76 16.28 -8.48
CA LEU A 145 8.69 16.26 -7.01
C LEU A 145 8.70 17.66 -6.41
N ALA A 146 9.47 18.57 -6.97
CA ALA A 146 9.47 19.98 -6.56
C ALA A 146 8.10 20.64 -6.77
N ALA A 147 7.46 20.40 -7.91
CA ALA A 147 6.18 21.00 -8.27
C ALA A 147 4.98 20.39 -7.49
N GLU A 148 4.97 19.06 -7.27
CA GLU A 148 3.83 18.35 -6.68
C GLU A 148 3.95 18.18 -5.17
N ILE A 149 5.16 18.22 -4.60
CA ILE A 149 5.40 18.00 -3.18
C ILE A 149 6.02 19.23 -2.54
N SER A 150 7.29 19.52 -2.81
CA SER A 150 8.05 20.67 -2.30
C SER A 150 9.41 20.79 -2.98
N GLU A 151 9.90 22.01 -3.19
CA GLU A 151 11.28 22.26 -3.67
C GLU A 151 12.34 21.79 -2.66
N ASP A 152 12.02 21.82 -1.36
CA ASP A 152 12.89 21.37 -0.27
C ASP A 152 12.73 19.87 0.04
N PHE A 153 12.08 19.09 -0.82
CA PHE A 153 11.89 17.67 -0.57
C PHE A 153 13.21 16.90 -0.77
N GLU A 154 13.74 16.35 0.31
CA GLU A 154 15.06 15.74 0.41
C GLU A 154 15.36 14.68 -0.68
N LEU A 155 14.32 14.02 -1.20
CA LEU A 155 14.46 13.02 -2.27
C LEU A 155 15.01 13.62 -3.57
N ILE A 156 14.80 14.92 -3.81
CA ILE A 156 15.31 15.63 -4.99
C ILE A 156 16.82 15.57 -5.04
N ASP A 157 17.49 15.88 -3.92
CA ASP A 157 18.96 15.82 -3.84
C ASP A 157 19.48 14.38 -3.91
N MET A 158 18.78 13.43 -3.26
CA MET A 158 19.15 12.02 -3.28
C MET A 158 19.11 11.43 -4.69
N LEU A 159 18.17 11.84 -5.53
CA LEU A 159 18.07 11.43 -6.93
C LEU A 159 19.33 11.76 -7.74
N SER A 160 20.00 12.88 -7.46
CA SER A 160 21.26 13.25 -8.12
C SER A 160 22.39 12.24 -7.87
N LYS A 161 22.25 11.41 -6.82
CA LYS A 161 23.18 10.33 -6.44
C LYS A 161 22.64 8.93 -6.80
N GLY A 162 21.47 8.86 -7.44
CA GLY A 162 20.79 7.62 -7.75
C GLY A 162 20.22 6.90 -6.54
N VAL A 163 19.88 7.64 -5.47
CA VAL A 163 19.24 7.11 -4.25
C VAL A 163 17.78 7.52 -4.22
N VAL A 164 16.91 6.58 -3.93
CA VAL A 164 15.47 6.83 -3.79
C VAL A 164 14.91 6.16 -2.55
N VAL A 165 13.78 6.69 -2.08
CA VAL A 165 12.96 6.07 -1.01
C VAL A 165 11.64 5.61 -1.62
N HIS A 166 11.19 4.40 -1.26
CA HIS A 166 9.97 3.81 -1.75
C HIS A 166 9.13 3.27 -0.58
N HIS A 167 7.97 3.87 -0.34
CA HIS A 167 7.02 3.43 0.69
C HIS A 167 5.61 3.93 0.38
N ALA A 168 4.59 3.25 0.92
CA ALA A 168 3.17 3.53 0.68
C ALA A 168 2.67 4.93 1.14
N GLY A 169 3.52 5.74 1.77
CA GLY A 169 3.20 7.11 2.14
C GLY A 169 3.59 8.15 1.09
N LEU A 170 4.19 7.77 -0.04
CA LEU A 170 4.44 8.67 -1.16
C LEU A 170 3.24 8.70 -2.12
N PRO A 171 3.07 9.81 -2.89
CA PRO A 171 2.07 9.88 -3.96
C PRO A 171 2.27 8.74 -4.97
N ALA A 172 1.17 8.19 -5.49
CA ALA A 172 1.23 7.11 -6.47
C ALA A 172 2.01 7.49 -7.73
N GLU A 173 1.88 8.75 -8.18
CA GLU A 173 2.62 9.29 -9.31
C GLU A 173 4.13 9.33 -9.04
N ALA A 174 4.54 9.77 -7.84
CA ALA A 174 5.94 9.76 -7.45
C ALA A 174 6.51 8.34 -7.41
N LEU A 175 5.75 7.38 -6.87
CA LEU A 175 6.13 5.96 -6.88
C LEU A 175 6.29 5.44 -8.30
N SER A 176 5.32 5.68 -9.19
CA SER A 176 5.38 5.24 -10.59
C SER A 176 6.59 5.82 -11.34
N LEU A 177 6.92 7.09 -11.09
CA LEU A 177 8.10 7.72 -11.70
C LEU A 177 9.42 7.19 -11.13
N ILE A 178 9.48 6.90 -9.83
CA ILE A 178 10.64 6.25 -9.19
C ILE A 178 10.84 4.83 -9.73
N GLU A 179 9.76 4.09 -9.89
CA GLU A 179 9.77 2.75 -10.48
C GLU A 179 10.27 2.78 -11.92
N TRP A 180 9.76 3.72 -12.72
CA TRP A 180 10.24 3.94 -14.07
C TRP A 180 11.74 4.27 -14.13
N LEU A 181 12.25 5.18 -13.28
CA LEU A 181 13.69 5.46 -13.21
C LEU A 181 14.50 4.21 -12.83
N THR A 182 13.92 3.34 -12.02
CA THR A 182 14.55 2.08 -11.61
C THR A 182 14.61 1.08 -12.77
N GLU A 183 13.53 0.95 -13.53
CA GLU A 183 13.48 0.13 -14.75
C GLU A 183 14.46 0.64 -15.82
N ALA A 184 14.57 1.95 -15.97
CA ALA A 184 15.52 2.59 -16.88
C ALA A 184 17.00 2.46 -16.42
N GLY A 185 17.26 1.91 -15.23
CA GLY A 185 18.61 1.72 -14.71
C GLY A 185 19.29 2.98 -14.15
N HIS A 186 18.51 4.03 -13.89
CA HIS A 186 19.04 5.29 -13.35
C HIS A 186 19.21 5.26 -11.82
N ILE A 187 18.67 4.26 -11.13
CA ILE A 187 18.73 4.15 -9.67
C ILE A 187 19.82 3.17 -9.24
N ARG A 188 20.70 3.61 -8.34
CA ARG A 188 21.75 2.80 -7.74
C ARG A 188 21.24 2.06 -6.50
N VAL A 189 20.52 2.78 -5.61
CA VAL A 189 20.00 2.22 -4.38
C VAL A 189 18.58 2.71 -4.13
N MET A 190 17.68 1.76 -3.87
CA MET A 190 16.33 2.02 -3.42
C MET A 190 16.20 1.62 -1.96
N CYS A 191 15.80 2.55 -1.10
CA CYS A 191 15.54 2.33 0.31
C CYS A 191 14.03 2.19 0.51
N ALA A 192 13.58 1.03 0.98
CA ALA A 192 12.15 0.72 0.98
C ALA A 192 11.69 0.08 2.28
N THR A 193 10.39 0.16 2.54
CA THR A 193 9.74 -0.65 3.57
C THR A 193 9.33 -2.01 2.99
N THR A 194 8.93 -2.92 3.86
CA THR A 194 8.51 -4.29 3.48
C THR A 194 7.31 -4.33 2.54
N THR A 195 6.56 -3.23 2.39
CA THR A 195 5.46 -3.10 1.42
C THR A 195 5.93 -3.25 -0.03
N ILE A 196 7.22 -3.05 -0.31
CA ILE A 196 7.83 -3.28 -1.62
C ILE A 196 7.67 -4.73 -2.10
N ALA A 197 7.47 -5.68 -1.18
CA ALA A 197 7.26 -7.08 -1.51
C ALA A 197 5.94 -7.35 -2.28
N GLN A 198 4.98 -6.45 -2.21
CA GLN A 198 3.60 -6.71 -2.64
C GLN A 198 3.23 -6.20 -4.04
N GLY A 199 4.01 -5.33 -4.68
CA GLY A 199 3.50 -4.68 -5.90
C GLY A 199 4.49 -4.46 -7.05
N LEU A 200 5.78 -4.54 -6.83
CA LEU A 200 6.75 -4.07 -7.82
C LEU A 200 7.15 -5.12 -8.83
N ASN A 201 7.23 -4.71 -10.09
CA ASN A 201 7.57 -5.60 -11.20
C ASN A 201 8.86 -5.19 -11.95
N PHE A 202 9.74 -4.41 -11.33
CA PHE A 202 11.01 -4.01 -11.95
C PHE A 202 12.19 -4.88 -11.51
N PRO A 203 13.22 -5.03 -12.35
CA PRO A 203 14.40 -5.83 -12.04
C PRO A 203 15.34 -5.10 -11.07
N VAL A 204 15.84 -5.84 -10.07
CA VAL A 204 16.92 -5.37 -9.19
C VAL A 204 18.01 -6.42 -9.08
N SER A 205 19.25 -5.98 -8.88
CA SER A 205 20.39 -6.89 -8.76
C SER A 205 20.47 -7.57 -7.39
N SER A 206 20.05 -6.87 -6.35
CA SER A 206 20.19 -7.35 -4.97
C SER A 206 19.17 -6.74 -4.01
N VAL A 207 18.89 -7.49 -2.93
CA VAL A 207 17.96 -7.10 -1.86
C VAL A 207 18.61 -7.38 -0.51
N PHE A 208 18.71 -6.36 0.35
CA PHE A 208 19.31 -6.47 1.68
C PHE A 208 18.33 -6.02 2.76
N LEU A 209 18.00 -6.94 3.67
CA LEU A 209 17.08 -6.71 4.77
C LEU A 209 17.88 -6.37 6.03
N ALA A 210 17.64 -5.19 6.60
CA ALA A 210 18.17 -4.82 7.90
C ALA A 210 17.55 -5.69 9.02
N THR A 211 16.31 -6.12 8.84
CA THR A 211 15.59 -6.97 9.78
C THR A 211 14.46 -7.73 9.09
N ARG A 212 14.06 -8.86 9.64
CA ARG A 212 12.87 -9.61 9.25
C ARG A 212 11.61 -9.15 9.99
N LYS A 213 11.73 -8.24 10.95
CA LYS A 213 10.59 -7.71 11.72
C LYS A 213 9.81 -6.69 10.89
N LEU A 214 8.50 -6.83 10.93
CA LEU A 214 7.54 -5.87 10.42
C LEU A 214 7.23 -4.80 11.49
N PRO A 215 6.58 -3.70 11.14
CA PRO A 215 6.01 -2.79 12.14
C PRO A 215 5.17 -3.54 13.18
N TYR A 216 5.14 -3.03 14.40
CA TYR A 216 4.43 -3.62 15.55
C TYR A 216 4.94 -4.98 16.03
N GLY A 217 6.17 -5.37 15.67
CA GLY A 217 6.85 -6.54 16.23
C GLY A 217 6.53 -7.87 15.54
N ASN A 218 5.64 -7.90 14.57
CA ASN A 218 5.36 -9.08 13.78
C ASN A 218 6.58 -9.49 12.93
N GLU A 219 6.73 -10.78 12.65
CA GLU A 219 7.77 -11.25 11.75
C GLU A 219 7.27 -11.35 10.31
N MET A 220 8.17 -11.07 9.35
CA MET A 220 7.90 -11.27 7.94
C MET A 220 7.62 -12.76 7.68
N SER A 221 6.49 -13.08 7.08
CA SER A 221 6.19 -14.46 6.71
C SER A 221 7.21 -14.98 5.66
N HIS A 222 7.46 -16.29 5.65
CA HIS A 222 8.31 -16.93 4.65
C HIS A 222 7.85 -16.59 3.22
N ARG A 223 6.54 -16.54 2.98
CA ARG A 223 5.97 -16.14 1.69
C ARG A 223 6.35 -14.70 1.31
N ALA A 224 6.23 -13.74 2.24
CA ALA A 224 6.60 -12.35 1.99
C ALA A 224 8.11 -12.22 1.71
N PHE A 225 8.94 -12.94 2.46
CA PHE A 225 10.37 -13.00 2.22
C PHE A 225 10.70 -13.53 0.81
N TRP A 226 10.13 -14.65 0.40
CA TRP A 226 10.40 -15.22 -0.93
C TRP A 226 9.80 -14.40 -2.06
N ASN A 227 8.68 -13.70 -1.84
CA ASN A 227 8.17 -12.73 -2.80
C ASN A 227 9.16 -11.57 -2.99
N LEU A 228 9.75 -11.08 -1.90
CA LEU A 228 10.78 -10.04 -1.95
C LEU A 228 12.07 -10.57 -2.59
N ALA A 229 12.54 -11.73 -2.18
CA ALA A 229 13.70 -12.41 -2.77
C ALA A 229 13.50 -12.67 -4.28
N GLY A 230 12.26 -12.93 -4.70
CA GLY A 230 11.86 -13.09 -6.08
C GLY A 230 12.11 -11.85 -6.97
N ARG A 231 12.35 -10.69 -6.37
CA ARG A 231 12.65 -9.44 -7.10
C ARG A 231 14.10 -9.36 -7.55
N ALA A 232 15.02 -10.03 -6.86
CA ALA A 232 16.44 -10.02 -7.20
C ALA A 232 16.74 -11.01 -8.36
N GLY A 233 17.51 -10.55 -9.33
CA GLY A 233 17.95 -11.33 -10.50
C GLY A 233 16.81 -11.64 -11.45
N ARG A 234 16.60 -10.85 -12.48
CA ARG A 234 15.59 -11.10 -13.52
C ARG A 234 16.22 -11.44 -14.86
N ILE A 235 15.51 -12.27 -15.64
CA ILE A 235 15.89 -12.65 -16.99
C ILE A 235 16.13 -11.39 -17.82
N GLY A 236 17.30 -11.31 -18.45
CA GLY A 236 17.67 -10.23 -19.36
C GLY A 236 18.39 -9.04 -18.72
N HIS A 237 18.49 -8.95 -17.39
CA HIS A 237 19.18 -7.86 -16.71
C HIS A 237 20.39 -8.31 -15.88
N ASP A 238 20.24 -9.34 -15.01
CA ASP A 238 21.31 -9.87 -14.18
C ASP A 238 21.24 -11.39 -14.11
N SER A 239 22.38 -12.05 -14.27
CA SER A 239 22.45 -13.51 -14.23
C SER A 239 22.24 -14.09 -12.83
N VAL A 240 22.58 -13.34 -11.77
CA VAL A 240 22.50 -13.82 -10.38
C VAL A 240 21.95 -12.73 -9.45
N GLY A 241 20.85 -13.01 -8.79
CA GLY A 241 20.29 -12.17 -7.74
C GLY A 241 20.93 -12.47 -6.39
N VAL A 242 21.25 -11.41 -5.60
CA VAL A 242 21.81 -11.57 -4.24
C VAL A 242 20.81 -11.06 -3.21
N ILE A 243 20.48 -11.92 -2.26
CA ILE A 243 19.55 -11.60 -1.17
C ILE A 243 20.27 -11.80 0.16
N GLY A 244 20.32 -10.77 0.98
CA GLY A 244 20.95 -10.84 2.30
C GLY A 244 20.03 -10.40 3.43
N ILE A 245 20.18 -11.03 4.60
CA ILE A 245 19.56 -10.60 5.87
C ILE A 245 20.69 -10.30 6.84
N ALA A 246 20.59 -9.20 7.58
CA ALA A 246 21.56 -8.88 8.63
C ALA A 246 21.53 -9.94 9.73
N ALA A 247 22.70 -10.49 10.10
CA ALA A 247 22.80 -11.58 11.06
C ALA A 247 22.30 -11.19 12.46
N GLY A 248 22.62 -9.99 12.92
CA GLY A 248 22.18 -9.47 14.21
C GLY A 248 22.68 -10.30 15.40
N ALA A 249 21.92 -10.26 16.50
CA ALA A 249 22.24 -10.98 17.72
C ALA A 249 21.88 -12.49 17.67
N GLN A 250 21.06 -12.91 16.71
CA GLN A 250 20.48 -14.26 16.63
C GLN A 250 20.67 -14.91 15.24
N PRO A 251 21.92 -15.08 14.76
CA PRO A 251 22.16 -15.59 13.42
C PRO A 251 21.60 -17.00 13.18
N ASN A 252 21.55 -17.85 14.22
CA ASN A 252 20.99 -19.20 14.11
C ASN A 252 19.49 -19.20 13.87
N GLU A 253 18.75 -18.26 14.43
CA GLU A 253 17.32 -18.12 14.16
C GLU A 253 17.07 -17.70 12.70
N ILE A 254 17.95 -16.85 12.14
CA ILE A 254 17.82 -16.44 10.74
C ILE A 254 18.20 -17.59 9.81
N ARG A 255 19.22 -18.38 10.13
CA ARG A 255 19.56 -19.60 9.38
C ARG A 255 18.37 -20.56 9.35
N LYS A 256 17.75 -20.79 10.52
CA LYS A 256 16.53 -21.59 10.63
C LYS A 256 15.40 -20.99 9.79
N TYR A 257 15.12 -19.69 9.93
CA TYR A 257 14.11 -19.00 9.16
C TYR A 257 14.29 -19.17 7.65
N VAL A 258 15.49 -19.02 7.11
CA VAL A 258 15.77 -19.22 5.66
C VAL A 258 15.61 -20.69 5.28
N SER A 259 16.01 -21.65 6.13
CA SER A 259 15.81 -23.07 5.85
C SER A 259 14.34 -23.47 5.91
N ASP A 260 13.59 -22.95 6.87
CA ASP A 260 12.17 -23.22 7.05
C ASP A 260 11.30 -22.45 6.03
N ALA A 261 11.88 -21.45 5.37
CA ALA A 261 11.20 -20.65 4.34
C ALA A 261 10.77 -21.47 3.11
N THR A 262 11.19 -22.71 3.01
CA THR A 262 10.67 -23.71 2.07
C THR A 262 9.44 -24.46 2.63
N ALA A 263 8.92 -24.05 3.78
CA ALA A 263 7.76 -24.69 4.40
C ALA A 263 6.50 -24.58 3.53
N SER A 264 5.67 -25.59 3.63
CA SER A 264 4.38 -25.72 2.93
C SER A 264 3.53 -24.46 3.07
N LEU A 265 2.77 -24.14 2.02
CA LEU A 265 1.75 -23.09 2.07
C LEU A 265 0.72 -23.49 3.13
N VAL A 266 0.83 -22.88 4.32
CA VAL A 266 -0.18 -23.01 5.36
C VAL A 266 -1.26 -21.98 5.06
N SER A 267 -2.51 -22.40 5.10
CA SER A 267 -3.63 -21.48 4.96
C SER A 267 -3.61 -20.45 6.09
N ARG A 268 -3.87 -19.18 5.76
CA ARG A 268 -4.05 -18.13 6.79
C ARG A 268 -5.14 -18.53 7.79
N LEU A 269 -6.19 -19.17 7.31
CA LEU A 269 -7.28 -19.72 8.14
C LEU A 269 -6.75 -20.71 9.19
N GLU A 270 -5.89 -21.63 8.77
CA GLU A 270 -5.32 -22.64 9.65
C GLU A 270 -4.43 -22.01 10.73
N GLY A 271 -3.54 -21.09 10.35
CA GLY A 271 -2.73 -20.33 11.29
C GLY A 271 -3.56 -19.55 12.32
N MET A 272 -4.61 -18.88 11.88
CA MET A 272 -5.52 -18.15 12.78
C MET A 272 -6.23 -19.08 13.79
N LEU A 273 -6.66 -20.27 13.36
CA LEU A 273 -7.30 -21.23 14.24
C LEU A 273 -6.31 -21.86 15.22
N ASP A 274 -5.05 -22.03 14.83
CA ASP A 274 -3.97 -22.50 15.70
C ASP A 274 -3.66 -21.47 16.79
N ASP A 275 -3.59 -20.19 16.46
CA ASP A 275 -3.39 -19.09 17.41
C ASP A 275 -4.52 -19.03 18.44
N LEU A 276 -5.76 -19.21 18.00
CA LEU A 276 -6.93 -19.23 18.87
C LEU A 276 -6.96 -20.46 19.78
N GLN A 277 -6.54 -21.61 19.28
CA GLN A 277 -6.41 -22.82 20.10
C GLN A 277 -5.34 -22.63 21.18
N ALA A 278 -4.20 -22.03 20.82
CA ALA A 278 -3.11 -21.74 21.75
C ALA A 278 -3.54 -20.75 22.86
N ALA A 279 -4.43 -19.81 22.52
CA ALA A 279 -5.01 -18.88 23.48
C ALA A 279 -6.16 -19.47 24.33
N GLY A 280 -6.61 -20.69 24.05
CA GLY A 280 -7.76 -21.31 24.74
C GLY A 280 -9.12 -20.74 24.33
N GLU A 281 -9.19 -19.96 23.26
CA GLU A 281 -10.37 -19.20 22.84
C GLU A 281 -11.22 -19.90 21.76
N LEU A 282 -10.89 -21.11 21.37
CA LEU A 282 -11.62 -21.88 20.35
C LEU A 282 -13.12 -22.09 20.69
N ALA A 283 -13.47 -22.12 21.98
CA ALA A 283 -14.84 -22.23 22.43
C ALA A 283 -15.67 -20.95 22.22
N ASN A 284 -15.03 -19.82 21.92
CA ASN A 284 -15.67 -18.51 21.78
C ASN A 284 -15.64 -17.98 20.34
N LEU A 285 -15.92 -18.86 19.39
CA LEU A 285 -15.83 -18.58 17.96
C LEU A 285 -16.77 -17.49 17.45
N SER A 286 -17.85 -17.17 18.19
CA SER A 286 -18.70 -16.01 17.89
C SER A 286 -17.93 -14.70 18.04
N TRP A 287 -16.99 -14.63 19.00
CA TRP A 287 -16.07 -13.49 19.16
C TRP A 287 -14.99 -13.48 18.06
N VAL A 288 -14.49 -14.65 17.67
CA VAL A 288 -13.52 -14.80 16.57
C VAL A 288 -14.06 -14.25 15.27
N MET A 289 -15.31 -14.55 14.94
CA MET A 289 -15.97 -14.01 13.75
C MET A 289 -16.06 -12.47 13.76
N GLN A 290 -15.91 -11.81 14.91
CA GLN A 290 -15.90 -10.34 15.03
C GLN A 290 -14.50 -9.73 14.80
N GLN A 291 -13.44 -10.55 14.79
CA GLN A 291 -12.08 -10.08 14.54
C GLN A 291 -11.95 -9.48 13.13
N GLU A 292 -11.08 -8.47 12.99
CA GLU A 292 -10.83 -7.78 11.71
C GLU A 292 -10.41 -8.75 10.59
N GLN A 293 -9.69 -9.80 10.94
CA GLN A 293 -9.22 -10.84 10.03
C GLN A 293 -10.36 -11.55 9.28
N TRP A 294 -11.60 -11.52 9.80
CA TRP A 294 -12.80 -12.09 9.21
C TRP A 294 -13.68 -11.05 8.51
N ALA A 295 -13.22 -9.80 8.39
CA ALA A 295 -14.02 -8.71 7.82
C ALA A 295 -14.51 -9.04 6.41
N ASP A 296 -13.64 -9.54 5.53
CA ASP A 296 -14.00 -9.91 4.15
C ASP A 296 -15.06 -11.01 4.11
N PHE A 297 -14.93 -12.01 4.99
CA PHE A 297 -15.89 -13.10 5.08
C PHE A 297 -17.25 -12.61 5.61
N ARG A 298 -17.25 -11.74 6.61
CA ARG A 298 -18.48 -11.10 7.11
C ARG A 298 -19.17 -10.25 6.06
N SER A 299 -18.42 -9.49 5.31
CA SER A 299 -18.95 -8.67 4.19
C SER A 299 -19.58 -9.56 3.13
N TYR A 300 -18.94 -10.69 2.81
CA TYR A 300 -19.51 -11.66 1.87
C TYR A 300 -20.82 -12.27 2.39
N ILE A 301 -20.91 -12.62 3.68
CA ILE A 301 -22.15 -13.12 4.27
C ILE A 301 -23.25 -12.05 4.26
N ALA A 302 -22.92 -10.79 4.51
CA ALA A 302 -23.86 -9.68 4.42
C ALA A 302 -24.39 -9.52 2.98
N HIS A 303 -23.51 -9.65 1.99
CA HIS A 303 -23.87 -9.68 0.57
C HIS A 303 -24.82 -10.84 0.23
N LEU A 304 -24.49 -12.06 0.63
CA LEU A 304 -25.36 -13.22 0.44
C LEU A 304 -26.74 -13.01 1.08
N TRP A 305 -26.76 -12.42 2.28
CA TRP A 305 -28.03 -12.11 2.94
C TRP A 305 -28.84 -11.10 2.13
N ASN A 306 -28.22 -10.07 1.61
CA ASN A 306 -28.89 -9.07 0.79
C ASN A 306 -29.46 -9.66 -0.51
N GLU A 307 -28.75 -10.62 -1.11
CA GLU A 307 -29.17 -11.30 -2.33
C GLU A 307 -30.30 -12.31 -2.10
N LYS A 308 -30.13 -13.20 -1.11
CA LYS A 308 -31.02 -14.37 -0.92
C LYS A 308 -32.22 -14.11 -0.02
N ARG A 309 -32.07 -13.27 0.99
CA ARG A 309 -33.12 -12.97 2.00
C ARG A 309 -33.73 -14.23 2.63
N ASN A 310 -33.00 -15.32 2.67
CA ASN A 310 -33.42 -16.63 3.21
C ASN A 310 -32.30 -17.21 4.07
N LEU A 311 -32.63 -17.50 5.34
CA LEU A 311 -31.66 -17.94 6.34
C LEU A 311 -30.96 -19.25 5.95
N ASP A 312 -31.72 -20.26 5.53
CA ASP A 312 -31.18 -21.57 5.22
C ASP A 312 -30.33 -21.55 3.95
N ALA A 313 -30.73 -20.76 2.94
CA ALA A 313 -29.95 -20.56 1.73
C ALA A 313 -28.62 -19.88 2.00
N VAL A 314 -28.60 -18.84 2.83
CA VAL A 314 -27.36 -18.12 3.21
C VAL A 314 -26.44 -19.03 4.05
N ILE A 315 -26.99 -19.78 5.01
CA ILE A 315 -26.21 -20.76 5.78
C ILE A 315 -25.58 -21.79 4.84
N GLY A 316 -26.36 -22.35 3.92
CA GLY A 316 -25.89 -23.37 2.98
C GLY A 316 -24.75 -22.86 2.08
N GLU A 317 -24.89 -21.66 1.51
CA GLU A 317 -23.84 -21.08 0.66
C GLU A 317 -22.60 -20.67 1.45
N ALA A 318 -22.76 -20.10 2.65
CA ALA A 318 -21.64 -19.75 3.53
C ALA A 318 -20.84 -21.00 3.94
N GLU A 319 -21.52 -22.10 4.28
CA GLU A 319 -20.87 -23.38 4.55
C GLU A 319 -20.16 -23.93 3.31
N GLN A 320 -20.79 -23.88 2.14
CA GLN A 320 -20.20 -24.33 0.89
C GLN A 320 -18.95 -23.52 0.54
N LEU A 321 -19.00 -22.20 0.69
CA LEU A 321 -17.84 -21.35 0.50
C LEU A 321 -16.68 -21.76 1.40
N LEU A 322 -16.93 -21.92 2.71
CA LEU A 322 -15.90 -22.37 3.64
C LEU A 322 -15.31 -23.73 3.26
N ARG A 323 -16.17 -24.70 2.95
CA ARG A 323 -15.76 -26.05 2.54
C ARG A 323 -14.89 -26.04 1.30
N ASN A 324 -15.10 -25.08 0.39
CA ASN A 324 -14.33 -24.90 -0.83
C ASN A 324 -13.03 -24.12 -0.62
N THR A 325 -12.73 -23.60 0.59
CA THR A 325 -11.45 -22.97 0.86
C THR A 325 -10.35 -24.03 1.05
N TYR A 326 -9.14 -23.71 0.58
CA TYR A 326 -7.97 -24.57 0.78
C TYR A 326 -7.71 -24.87 2.27
N GLY A 327 -7.86 -23.87 3.14
CA GLY A 327 -7.67 -24.04 4.58
C GLY A 327 -8.64 -24.98 5.24
N PHE A 328 -9.91 -24.91 4.89
CA PHE A 328 -10.91 -25.86 5.41
C PHE A 328 -10.66 -27.28 4.86
N GLY A 329 -10.34 -27.39 3.58
CA GLY A 329 -9.97 -28.67 2.96
C GLY A 329 -8.74 -29.30 3.62
N SER A 330 -7.72 -28.50 3.95
CA SER A 330 -6.53 -28.94 4.68
C SER A 330 -6.86 -29.46 6.08
N LEU A 331 -7.71 -28.74 6.84
CA LEU A 331 -8.17 -29.19 8.17
C LEU A 331 -8.93 -30.54 8.09
N ARG A 332 -9.80 -30.68 7.10
CA ARG A 332 -10.58 -31.94 6.92
C ARG A 332 -9.74 -33.11 6.40
N ALA A 333 -8.68 -32.83 5.67
CA ALA A 333 -7.75 -33.87 5.19
C ALA A 333 -6.87 -34.45 6.32
N LYS A 334 -6.67 -33.71 7.41
CA LYS A 334 -5.96 -34.20 8.59
C LYS A 334 -6.83 -35.19 9.37
N ALA A 335 -6.28 -36.36 9.68
CA ALA A 335 -6.99 -37.41 10.41
C ALA A 335 -7.07 -37.19 11.92
N ASP A 336 -6.43 -36.11 12.44
CA ASP A 336 -6.42 -35.85 13.88
C ASP A 336 -7.71 -35.19 14.36
N LYS A 337 -8.11 -35.53 15.57
CA LYS A 337 -9.35 -35.09 16.21
C LYS A 337 -9.40 -33.56 16.38
N ALA A 338 -8.27 -32.94 16.70
CA ALA A 338 -8.20 -31.51 16.94
C ALA A 338 -8.48 -30.69 15.64
N SER A 339 -7.95 -31.12 14.49
CA SER A 339 -8.24 -30.49 13.20
C SER A 339 -9.71 -30.64 12.79
N GLN A 340 -10.32 -31.79 13.06
CA GLN A 340 -11.76 -32.01 12.81
C GLN A 340 -12.62 -31.10 13.69
N GLU A 341 -12.33 -31.04 15.00
CA GLU A 341 -13.02 -30.14 15.95
C GLU A 341 -12.91 -28.65 15.54
N LYS A 342 -11.76 -28.22 15.05
CA LYS A 342 -11.59 -26.85 14.51
C LYS A 342 -12.50 -26.58 13.31
N ALA A 343 -12.57 -27.52 12.38
CA ALA A 343 -13.42 -27.38 11.19
C ALA A 343 -14.91 -27.32 11.56
N ASP A 344 -15.36 -28.18 12.49
CA ASP A 344 -16.75 -28.18 12.95
C ASP A 344 -17.10 -26.91 13.72
N ALA A 345 -16.22 -26.47 14.60
CA ALA A 345 -16.38 -25.23 15.34
C ALA A 345 -16.49 -24.02 14.42
N LEU A 346 -15.71 -23.96 13.33
CA LEU A 346 -15.78 -22.89 12.34
C LEU A 346 -17.12 -22.86 11.60
N LEU A 347 -17.68 -24.03 11.25
CA LEU A 347 -19.00 -24.11 10.63
C LEU A 347 -20.10 -23.63 11.59
N GLU A 348 -20.05 -24.02 12.84
CA GLU A 348 -21.05 -23.59 13.84
C GLU A 348 -20.94 -22.07 14.13
N ALA A 349 -19.72 -21.52 14.19
CA ALA A 349 -19.52 -20.08 14.31
C ALA A 349 -20.12 -19.31 13.12
N THR A 350 -19.94 -19.84 11.91
CA THR A 350 -20.51 -19.24 10.69
C THR A 350 -22.03 -19.25 10.73
N LYS A 351 -22.65 -20.38 11.10
CA LYS A 351 -24.11 -20.46 11.27
C LYS A 351 -24.62 -19.50 12.34
N GLY A 352 -23.91 -19.42 13.48
CA GLY A 352 -24.24 -18.50 14.55
C GLY A 352 -24.18 -17.03 14.09
N TYR A 353 -23.17 -16.68 13.29
CA TYR A 353 -23.05 -15.33 12.73
C TYR A 353 -24.19 -15.01 11.75
N VAL A 354 -24.53 -15.94 10.83
CA VAL A 354 -25.64 -15.75 9.88
C VAL A 354 -26.96 -15.56 10.62
N ARG A 355 -27.24 -16.37 11.66
CA ARG A 355 -28.46 -16.23 12.49
C ARG A 355 -28.52 -14.85 13.16
N LYS A 356 -27.42 -14.40 13.76
CA LYS A 356 -27.33 -13.08 14.37
C LYS A 356 -27.54 -11.94 13.37
N LEU A 357 -27.00 -12.08 12.15
CA LEU A 357 -27.20 -11.12 11.07
C LEU A 357 -28.67 -11.06 10.64
N ALA A 358 -29.37 -12.19 10.65
CA ALA A 358 -30.78 -12.32 10.31
C ALA A 358 -31.73 -11.64 11.32
N GLU A 359 -31.27 -11.37 12.54
CA GLU A 359 -32.05 -10.61 13.53
C GLU A 359 -32.20 -9.13 13.14
N HIS A 360 -31.28 -8.60 12.30
CA HIS A 360 -31.24 -7.22 11.84
C HIS A 360 -30.97 -7.12 10.34
N PRO A 361 -31.92 -7.54 9.49
CA PRO A 361 -31.71 -7.66 8.05
C PRO A 361 -31.43 -6.30 7.35
N GLU A 362 -31.93 -5.21 7.89
CA GLU A 362 -31.66 -3.85 7.42
C GLU A 362 -30.20 -3.47 7.59
N ASN A 363 -29.56 -3.85 8.70
CA ASN A 363 -28.15 -3.60 8.94
C ASN A 363 -27.26 -4.43 7.99
N ALA A 364 -27.68 -5.63 7.65
CA ALA A 364 -26.98 -6.46 6.67
C ALA A 364 -27.00 -5.85 5.28
N SER A 365 -28.14 -5.32 4.86
CA SER A 365 -28.28 -4.62 3.58
C SER A 365 -27.38 -3.37 3.50
N LEU A 366 -27.38 -2.57 4.56
CA LEU A 366 -26.52 -1.40 4.66
C LEU A 366 -25.04 -1.78 4.74
N ALA A 367 -24.69 -2.87 5.42
CA ALA A 367 -23.32 -3.37 5.47
C ALA A 367 -22.81 -3.75 4.08
N ASP A 368 -23.62 -4.42 3.27
CA ASP A 368 -23.28 -4.75 1.87
C ASP A 368 -23.06 -3.50 1.02
N VAL A 369 -23.97 -2.53 1.11
CA VAL A 369 -23.90 -1.31 0.30
C VAL A 369 -22.77 -0.37 0.72
N THR A 370 -22.44 -0.30 2.01
CA THR A 370 -21.42 0.62 2.55
C THR A 370 -20.04 0.01 2.70
N GLY A 371 -19.95 -1.32 2.77
CA GLY A 371 -18.75 -2.06 3.12
C GLY A 371 -18.40 -2.01 4.63
N PHE A 372 -19.23 -1.36 5.45
CA PHE A 372 -19.04 -1.38 6.91
C PHE A 372 -19.49 -2.74 7.49
N SER A 373 -18.93 -3.12 8.63
CA SER A 373 -19.49 -4.25 9.37
C SER A 373 -20.90 -3.92 9.87
N PRO A 374 -21.76 -4.91 10.09
CA PRO A 374 -23.11 -4.69 10.64
C PRO A 374 -23.08 -3.89 11.96
N GLU A 375 -22.07 -4.11 12.78
CA GLU A 375 -21.84 -3.37 14.01
C GLU A 375 -21.43 -1.91 13.73
N GLY A 376 -20.58 -1.69 12.72
CA GLY A 376 -20.19 -0.38 12.23
C GLY A 376 -21.39 0.40 11.69
N VAL A 377 -22.26 -0.25 10.91
CA VAL A 377 -23.53 0.33 10.42
C VAL A 377 -24.41 0.79 11.59
N ARG A 378 -24.63 -0.09 12.57
CA ARG A 378 -25.46 0.26 13.76
C ARG A 378 -24.89 1.45 14.53
N SER A 379 -23.60 1.46 14.78
CA SER A 379 -22.91 2.58 15.44
C SER A 379 -23.09 3.88 14.65
N THR A 380 -22.87 3.82 13.33
CA THR A 380 -23.00 4.97 12.42
C THR A 380 -24.41 5.54 12.42
N LEU A 381 -25.45 4.69 12.34
CA LEU A 381 -26.84 5.12 12.38
C LEU A 381 -27.18 5.84 13.68
N LEU A 382 -26.72 5.33 14.83
CA LEU A 382 -26.91 5.97 16.12
C LEU A 382 -26.23 7.35 16.19
N ASP A 383 -24.99 7.42 15.74
CA ASP A 383 -24.21 8.65 15.74
C ASP A 383 -24.79 9.71 14.80
N MET A 384 -25.24 9.33 13.61
CA MET A 384 -25.89 10.26 12.67
C MET A 384 -27.25 10.76 13.19
N ASN A 385 -28.03 9.90 13.86
CA ASN A 385 -29.28 10.30 14.49
C ASN A 385 -29.08 11.30 15.65
N ASN A 386 -27.93 11.26 16.30
CA ASN A 386 -27.57 12.14 17.41
C ASN A 386 -26.90 13.46 16.96
N LEU A 387 -26.81 13.74 15.66
CA LEU A 387 -26.36 15.04 15.18
C LEU A 387 -27.33 16.15 15.64
N GLU A 388 -26.79 17.27 16.07
CA GLU A 388 -27.59 18.45 16.54
C GLU A 388 -28.57 18.92 15.45
N ASN A 389 -28.11 18.92 14.19
CA ASN A 389 -28.93 19.25 13.04
C ASN A 389 -29.06 18.04 12.12
N LYS A 390 -30.26 17.79 11.63
CA LYS A 390 -30.47 16.78 10.58
C LYS A 390 -29.81 17.23 9.30
N LEU A 391 -29.10 16.30 8.66
CA LEU A 391 -28.46 16.53 7.37
C LEU A 391 -29.51 16.71 6.27
N THR A 392 -29.16 17.52 5.29
CA THR A 392 -29.96 17.82 4.09
C THR A 392 -29.10 17.67 2.84
N LEU A 393 -29.69 17.62 1.66
CA LEU A 393 -28.94 17.56 0.39
C LEU A 393 -27.93 18.72 0.27
N ALA A 394 -28.27 19.91 0.75
CA ALA A 394 -27.40 21.09 0.71
C ALA A 394 -26.09 20.90 1.49
N ASP A 395 -26.07 20.07 2.53
CA ASP A 395 -24.87 19.77 3.33
C ASP A 395 -23.87 18.91 2.56
N TRP A 396 -24.34 18.17 1.56
CA TRP A 396 -23.54 17.31 0.70
C TRP A 396 -23.07 18.00 -0.59
N GLU A 397 -23.42 19.26 -0.83
CA GLU A 397 -22.86 19.99 -1.95
C GLU A 397 -21.33 20.21 -1.75
N PRO A 398 -20.50 20.06 -2.79
CA PRO A 398 -19.05 20.23 -2.67
C PRO A 398 -18.63 21.56 -2.05
N SER A 399 -19.34 22.64 -2.40
CA SER A 399 -19.11 23.99 -1.86
C SER A 399 -19.45 24.12 -0.38
N SER A 400 -20.46 23.40 0.09
CA SER A 400 -20.84 23.37 1.52
C SER A 400 -19.89 22.47 2.31
N LEU A 401 -19.59 21.30 1.78
CA LEU A 401 -18.79 20.29 2.48
C LEU A 401 -17.31 20.69 2.58
N PHE A 402 -16.71 21.12 1.47
CA PHE A 402 -15.29 21.45 1.38
C PHE A 402 -14.96 22.95 1.37
N GLY A 403 -15.96 23.82 1.31
CA GLY A 403 -15.79 25.28 1.22
C GLY A 403 -15.65 25.96 2.59
N ASP A 404 -16.71 26.63 3.05
CA ASP A 404 -16.69 27.44 4.29
C ASP A 404 -16.58 26.55 5.54
N LYS A 405 -15.42 26.60 6.19
CA LYS A 405 -15.13 25.82 7.41
C LYS A 405 -16.12 26.05 8.55
N SER A 406 -16.69 27.25 8.65
CA SER A 406 -17.58 27.63 9.74
C SER A 406 -18.98 27.01 9.61
N LYS A 407 -19.38 26.63 8.40
CA LYS A 407 -20.72 26.10 8.09
C LYS A 407 -20.70 24.62 7.72
N SER A 408 -19.54 24.07 7.44
CA SER A 408 -19.40 22.70 6.97
C SER A 408 -19.74 21.67 8.04
N VAL A 409 -20.50 20.64 7.65
CA VAL A 409 -20.80 19.47 8.49
C VAL A 409 -19.64 18.45 8.51
N LEU A 410 -18.59 18.67 7.72
CA LEU A 410 -17.45 17.75 7.61
C LEU A 410 -16.81 17.38 8.95
N PRO A 411 -16.61 18.31 9.93
CA PRO A 411 -16.11 17.93 11.25
C PRO A 411 -16.98 16.89 11.95
N SER A 412 -18.30 17.01 11.85
CA SER A 412 -19.24 16.04 12.44
C SER A 412 -19.16 14.69 11.76
N LEU A 413 -19.09 14.66 10.42
CA LEU A 413 -18.91 13.42 9.64
C LEU A 413 -17.57 12.75 9.97
N MET A 414 -16.49 13.51 10.07
CA MET A 414 -15.19 12.99 10.49
C MET A 414 -15.23 12.43 11.92
N GLY A 415 -15.99 13.05 12.81
CA GLY A 415 -16.23 12.56 14.16
C GLY A 415 -16.94 11.20 14.18
N ILE A 416 -17.90 10.98 13.28
CA ILE A 416 -18.57 9.68 13.11
C ILE A 416 -17.58 8.65 12.55
N MET A 417 -16.85 8.97 11.48
CA MET A 417 -15.86 8.07 10.86
C MET A 417 -14.79 7.61 11.86
N LEU A 418 -14.36 8.46 12.79
CA LEU A 418 -13.40 8.11 13.86
C LEU A 418 -13.94 7.08 14.86
N ARG A 419 -15.24 6.76 14.85
CA ARG A 419 -15.87 5.73 15.67
C ARG A 419 -16.21 4.46 14.92
N VAL A 420 -16.11 4.49 13.58
CA VAL A 420 -16.29 3.29 12.75
C VAL A 420 -15.06 2.39 12.86
N PRO A 421 -15.18 1.14 13.30
CA PRO A 421 -14.03 0.25 13.56
C PRO A 421 -13.06 0.14 12.37
N GLN A 422 -13.58 0.01 11.15
CA GLN A 422 -12.77 -0.15 9.93
C GLN A 422 -11.99 1.12 9.53
N LEU A 423 -12.44 2.30 9.95
CA LEU A 423 -11.82 3.59 9.61
C LEU A 423 -10.98 4.15 10.75
N GLN A 424 -11.30 3.74 11.98
CA GLN A 424 -10.81 4.35 13.21
C GLN A 424 -9.29 4.36 13.32
N GLU A 425 -8.64 3.22 13.06
CA GLU A 425 -7.19 3.09 13.24
C GLU A 425 -6.43 4.06 12.33
N SER A 426 -6.72 4.03 11.04
CA SER A 426 -6.05 4.88 10.04
C SER A 426 -6.33 6.36 10.26
N LEU A 427 -7.59 6.75 10.53
CA LEU A 427 -7.95 8.16 10.70
C LEU A 427 -7.45 8.74 12.04
N LYS A 428 -7.39 7.94 13.11
CA LYS A 428 -6.80 8.36 14.39
C LYS A 428 -5.30 8.60 14.29
N GLU A 429 -4.60 7.83 13.43
CA GLU A 429 -3.17 8.01 13.22
C GLU A 429 -2.83 9.41 12.69
N ILE A 430 -3.67 9.98 11.82
CA ILE A 430 -3.51 11.33 11.26
C ILE A 430 -3.60 12.41 12.35
N SER A 431 -4.46 12.21 13.35
CA SER A 431 -4.80 13.20 14.36
C SER A 431 -4.18 12.95 15.73
N LYS A 432 -3.22 12.02 15.83
CA LYS A 432 -2.54 11.67 17.08
C LYS A 432 -2.08 12.89 17.87
N GLY A 433 -2.38 12.87 19.17
CA GLY A 433 -1.91 13.86 20.13
C GLY A 433 -2.74 15.14 20.26
N GLN A 434 -3.87 15.28 19.56
CA GLN A 434 -4.70 16.49 19.62
C GLN A 434 -6.13 16.20 20.08
N GLY A 435 -6.64 17.01 21.01
CA GLY A 435 -7.98 16.84 21.59
C GLY A 435 -9.16 17.06 20.64
N ASN A 436 -8.95 17.67 19.46
CA ASN A 436 -9.97 17.95 18.45
C ASN A 436 -9.70 17.19 17.14
N SER A 437 -9.49 15.88 17.22
CA SER A 437 -9.11 15.02 16.10
C SER A 437 -10.03 15.16 14.88
N HIS A 438 -11.36 15.26 15.08
CA HIS A 438 -12.34 15.40 14.01
C HIS A 438 -12.23 16.73 13.25
N ARG A 439 -11.94 17.83 13.95
CA ARG A 439 -11.74 19.16 13.33
C ARG A 439 -10.45 19.18 12.52
N LYS A 440 -9.37 18.64 13.08
CA LYS A 440 -8.09 18.54 12.36
C LYS A 440 -8.25 17.74 11.08
N LEU A 441 -8.93 16.60 11.12
CA LEU A 441 -9.21 15.79 9.93
C LEU A 441 -10.01 16.58 8.89
N ALA A 442 -11.06 17.28 9.31
CA ALA A 442 -11.86 18.12 8.42
C ALA A 442 -11.03 19.24 7.79
N ASP A 443 -10.20 19.93 8.57
CA ASP A 443 -9.33 21.01 8.09
C ASP A 443 -8.30 20.51 7.06
N ILE A 444 -7.67 19.36 7.31
CA ILE A 444 -6.74 18.72 6.36
C ILE A 444 -7.49 18.33 5.08
N THR A 445 -8.68 17.73 5.21
CA THR A 445 -9.50 17.32 4.07
C THR A 445 -9.90 18.51 3.21
N GLN A 446 -10.35 19.59 3.82
CA GLN A 446 -10.71 20.82 3.10
C GLN A 446 -9.48 21.44 2.42
N ALA A 447 -8.37 21.57 3.13
CA ALA A 447 -7.13 22.06 2.54
C ALA A 447 -6.69 21.20 1.35
N TRP A 448 -6.79 19.88 1.47
CA TRP A 448 -6.46 18.94 0.42
C TRP A 448 -7.37 19.07 -0.82
N VAL A 449 -8.68 19.04 -0.63
CA VAL A 449 -9.67 19.13 -1.73
C VAL A 449 -9.64 20.51 -2.40
N THR A 450 -9.42 21.58 -1.64
CA THR A 450 -9.37 22.95 -2.19
C THR A 450 -8.05 23.35 -2.82
N GLY A 451 -7.09 22.42 -2.96
CA GLY A 451 -5.89 22.63 -3.76
C GLY A 451 -4.64 23.08 -2.99
N SER A 452 -4.65 23.08 -1.64
CA SER A 452 -3.43 23.38 -0.87
C SER A 452 -2.32 22.40 -1.21
N SER A 453 -1.07 22.90 -1.35
CA SER A 453 0.08 22.03 -1.60
C SER A 453 0.37 21.12 -0.41
N ILE A 454 1.01 19.98 -0.66
CA ILE A 454 1.42 19.05 0.40
C ILE A 454 2.35 19.74 1.40
N GLU A 455 3.24 20.61 0.93
CA GLU A 455 4.12 21.40 1.79
C GLU A 455 3.34 22.32 2.73
N SER A 456 2.32 23.01 2.22
CA SER A 456 1.46 23.86 3.04
C SER A 456 0.70 23.06 4.10
N ILE A 457 0.14 21.90 3.71
CA ILE A 457 -0.54 20.98 4.63
C ILE A 457 0.45 20.46 5.69
N ALA A 458 1.67 20.10 5.28
CA ALA A 458 2.71 19.61 6.17
C ALA A 458 3.09 20.65 7.23
N LYS A 459 3.40 21.87 6.80
CA LYS A 459 3.78 22.98 7.69
C LYS A 459 2.66 23.38 8.65
N THR A 460 1.41 23.30 8.20
CA THR A 460 0.26 23.78 8.98
C THR A 460 -0.24 22.75 10.00
N TYR A 461 -0.23 21.46 9.65
CA TYR A 461 -0.95 20.45 10.44
C TYR A 461 -0.06 19.35 11.02
N PHE A 462 1.21 19.27 10.63
CA PHE A 462 2.10 18.21 11.10
C PHE A 462 3.34 18.74 11.80
N GLU A 463 3.64 18.18 12.96
CA GLU A 463 4.88 18.42 13.68
C GLU A 463 5.95 17.40 13.25
N GLY A 464 7.21 17.80 13.23
CA GLY A 464 8.32 16.93 12.86
C GLY A 464 9.67 17.60 13.10
N ASP A 465 10.72 16.78 13.18
CA ASP A 465 12.10 17.24 13.42
C ASP A 465 12.68 17.99 12.22
N SER A 466 12.09 17.79 11.04
CA SER A 466 12.49 18.47 9.80
C SER A 466 11.27 18.65 8.88
N LEU A 467 11.40 19.54 7.88
CA LEU A 467 10.37 19.72 6.86
C LEU A 467 10.10 18.41 6.10
N THR A 468 11.14 17.64 5.78
CA THR A 468 11.00 16.31 5.14
C THR A 468 10.18 15.34 5.99
N ASP A 469 10.37 15.32 7.32
CA ASP A 469 9.57 14.50 8.22
C ASP A 469 8.10 14.95 8.23
N GLN A 470 7.85 16.26 8.29
CA GLN A 470 6.49 16.82 8.17
C GLN A 470 5.84 16.46 6.84
N ILE A 471 6.56 16.62 5.72
CA ILE A 471 6.08 16.25 4.37
C ILE A 471 5.79 14.75 4.29
N SER A 472 6.66 13.89 4.81
CA SER A 472 6.46 12.44 4.81
C SER A 472 5.21 12.04 5.59
N LYS A 473 4.95 12.68 6.75
CA LYS A 473 3.74 12.50 7.55
C LYS A 473 2.49 13.00 6.80
N ALA A 474 2.56 14.16 6.17
CA ALA A 474 1.46 14.72 5.39
C ALA A 474 1.13 13.84 4.17
N CYS A 475 2.13 13.41 3.41
CA CYS A 475 1.94 12.50 2.28
C CYS A 475 1.24 11.21 2.71
N ARG A 476 1.74 10.57 3.78
CA ARG A 476 1.11 9.35 4.32
C ARG A 476 -0.33 9.60 4.75
N ALA A 477 -0.56 10.66 5.49
CA ALA A 477 -1.88 11.01 6.00
C ALA A 477 -2.88 11.25 4.86
N VAL A 478 -2.47 12.00 3.84
CA VAL A 478 -3.33 12.39 2.72
C VAL A 478 -3.49 11.25 1.72
N TYR A 479 -2.41 10.75 1.13
CA TYR A 479 -2.49 9.81 0.01
C TYR A 479 -2.83 8.37 0.42
N ARG A 480 -2.47 7.96 1.63
CA ARG A 480 -2.75 6.60 2.10
C ARG A 480 -4.00 6.54 2.97
N ASP A 481 -4.06 7.37 4.01
CA ASP A 481 -5.04 7.20 5.06
C ASP A 481 -6.34 7.98 4.76
N LEU A 482 -6.23 9.27 4.43
CA LEU A 482 -7.40 10.11 4.16
C LEU A 482 -8.03 9.82 2.80
N ALA A 483 -7.23 9.73 1.73
CA ALA A 483 -7.74 9.46 0.38
C ALA A 483 -8.53 8.14 0.32
N ASN A 484 -8.03 7.07 0.94
CA ASN A 484 -8.73 5.80 0.94
C ASN A 484 -9.88 5.75 1.97
N ASN A 485 -9.54 5.90 3.26
CA ASN A 485 -10.51 5.69 4.34
C ASN A 485 -11.48 6.86 4.51
N GLY A 486 -11.04 8.09 4.27
CA GLY A 486 -11.92 9.26 4.27
C GLY A 486 -12.92 9.24 3.12
N ALA A 487 -12.48 8.91 1.90
CA ALA A 487 -13.35 8.77 0.74
C ALA A 487 -14.35 7.62 0.90
N TRP A 488 -13.88 6.45 1.38
CA TRP A 488 -14.78 5.34 1.70
C TRP A 488 -15.80 5.72 2.77
N GLY A 489 -15.36 6.32 3.87
CA GLY A 489 -16.25 6.78 4.93
C GLY A 489 -17.30 7.76 4.42
N LEU A 490 -16.91 8.75 3.61
CA LEU A 490 -17.83 9.74 3.04
C LEU A 490 -18.87 9.06 2.13
N SER A 491 -18.44 8.13 1.26
CA SER A 491 -19.34 7.33 0.43
C SER A 491 -20.30 6.48 1.26
N ALA A 492 -19.84 5.88 2.35
CA ALA A 492 -20.68 5.06 3.21
C ALA A 492 -21.71 5.89 3.97
N LEU A 493 -21.30 7.04 4.54
CA LEU A 493 -22.20 7.93 5.27
C LEU A 493 -23.30 8.51 4.40
N SER A 494 -23.02 8.84 3.13
CA SER A 494 -24.03 9.34 2.19
C SER A 494 -25.12 8.32 1.88
N LYS A 495 -24.82 7.02 2.01
CA LYS A 495 -25.77 5.91 1.75
C LYS A 495 -26.61 5.53 2.97
N MET A 496 -26.35 6.13 4.14
CA MET A 496 -27.15 5.84 5.33
C MET A 496 -28.55 6.46 5.23
N PRO A 497 -29.60 5.81 5.74
CA PRO A 497 -30.96 6.37 5.77
C PRO A 497 -31.05 7.71 6.49
N THR A 498 -30.12 7.97 7.41
CA THR A 498 -30.01 9.18 8.20
C THR A 498 -29.19 10.29 7.55
N SER A 499 -28.76 10.10 6.29
CA SER A 499 -27.99 11.09 5.51
C SER A 499 -28.79 12.33 5.09
N GLY A 500 -30.11 12.29 5.20
CA GLY A 500 -30.98 13.35 4.72
C GLY A 500 -31.15 13.37 3.20
N LEU A 501 -30.73 12.31 2.52
CA LEU A 501 -30.79 12.18 1.06
C LEU A 501 -31.98 11.29 0.65
N ASP A 502 -32.80 11.81 -0.24
CA ASP A 502 -33.88 11.06 -0.90
C ASP A 502 -33.44 10.75 -2.35
N PHE A 503 -32.84 9.59 -2.54
CA PHE A 503 -32.32 9.16 -3.85
C PHE A 503 -33.40 9.02 -4.92
N GLU A 504 -34.67 8.83 -4.55
CA GLU A 504 -35.77 8.75 -5.53
C GLU A 504 -36.16 10.14 -6.03
N ALA A 505 -36.10 11.14 -5.15
CA ALA A 505 -36.43 12.52 -5.50
C ALA A 505 -35.27 13.29 -6.16
N MET A 506 -34.02 12.82 -6.03
CA MET A 506 -32.85 13.48 -6.59
C MET A 506 -32.79 13.39 -8.12
N THR A 507 -32.38 14.48 -8.75
CA THR A 507 -32.02 14.52 -10.19
C THR A 507 -30.75 13.70 -10.48
N ASP A 508 -30.56 13.32 -11.73
CA ASP A 508 -29.35 12.60 -12.16
C ASP A 508 -28.08 13.44 -11.93
N GLU A 509 -28.17 14.76 -12.04
CA GLU A 509 -27.06 15.67 -11.77
C GLU A 509 -26.70 15.70 -10.28
N GLU A 510 -27.66 15.76 -9.39
CA GLU A 510 -27.45 15.70 -7.94
C GLU A 510 -26.84 14.36 -7.53
N LYS A 511 -27.36 13.24 -8.07
CA LYS A 511 -26.80 11.89 -7.85
C LYS A 511 -25.34 11.81 -8.32
N ARG A 512 -25.05 12.36 -9.50
CA ARG A 512 -23.68 12.38 -10.03
C ARG A 512 -22.75 13.19 -9.14
N ARG A 513 -23.14 14.41 -8.74
CA ARG A 513 -22.34 15.27 -7.83
C ARG A 513 -22.09 14.58 -6.50
N LEU A 514 -23.09 13.97 -5.90
CA LEU A 514 -22.97 13.21 -4.66
C LEU A 514 -21.98 12.04 -4.81
N ASN A 515 -22.09 11.27 -5.88
CA ASN A 515 -21.20 10.13 -6.14
C ASN A 515 -19.75 10.56 -6.42
N ASN A 516 -19.52 11.81 -6.84
CA ASN A 516 -18.19 12.36 -7.07
C ASN A 516 -17.53 12.93 -5.78
N LEU A 517 -18.26 13.16 -4.70
CA LEU A 517 -17.67 13.67 -3.44
C LEU A 517 -16.52 12.81 -2.89
N PRO A 518 -16.68 11.48 -2.79
CA PRO A 518 -15.57 10.62 -2.38
C PRO A 518 -14.38 10.68 -3.35
N ALA A 519 -14.64 10.79 -4.65
CA ALA A 519 -13.60 10.92 -5.66
C ALA A 519 -12.87 12.27 -5.58
N MET A 520 -13.58 13.38 -5.28
CA MET A 520 -12.96 14.67 -5.02
C MET A 520 -11.99 14.59 -3.83
N LEU A 521 -12.41 13.94 -2.75
CA LEU A 521 -11.55 13.71 -1.60
C LEU A 521 -10.36 12.81 -1.96
N TYR A 522 -10.60 11.70 -2.65
CA TYR A 522 -9.55 10.76 -3.05
C TYR A 522 -8.48 11.43 -3.91
N HIS A 523 -8.89 12.22 -4.89
CA HIS A 523 -8.00 12.87 -5.84
C HIS A 523 -7.47 14.24 -5.39
N GLY A 524 -8.03 14.85 -4.35
CA GLY A 524 -7.67 16.16 -3.85
C GLY A 524 -8.00 17.29 -4.83
N VAL A 525 -9.19 17.26 -5.38
CA VAL A 525 -9.73 18.25 -6.32
C VAL A 525 -11.17 18.61 -5.96
N LYS A 526 -11.62 19.81 -6.35
CA LYS A 526 -12.92 20.35 -5.93
C LYS A 526 -14.01 20.26 -7.00
N THR A 527 -13.67 19.85 -8.25
CA THR A 527 -14.59 19.78 -9.37
C THR A 527 -14.69 18.39 -9.97
N GLU A 528 -15.80 18.07 -10.61
CA GLU A 528 -16.01 16.80 -11.31
C GLU A 528 -15.05 16.67 -12.50
N GLU A 529 -14.81 17.78 -13.20
CA GLU A 529 -13.84 17.85 -14.29
C GLU A 529 -12.41 17.60 -13.79
N GLY A 530 -12.05 18.15 -12.62
CA GLY A 530 -10.78 17.87 -11.95
C GLY A 530 -10.62 16.38 -11.59
N VAL A 531 -11.69 15.74 -11.08
CA VAL A 531 -11.72 14.29 -10.84
C VAL A 531 -11.44 13.54 -12.14
N LEU A 532 -12.12 13.91 -13.23
CA LEU A 532 -11.96 13.26 -14.53
C LEU A 532 -10.52 13.38 -15.07
N MET A 533 -9.88 14.54 -14.90
CA MET A 533 -8.47 14.74 -15.26
C MET A 533 -7.57 13.86 -14.42
N ARG A 534 -7.78 13.80 -13.10
CA ARG A 534 -7.02 12.93 -12.19
C ARG A 534 -7.14 11.44 -12.55
N MET A 535 -8.33 10.98 -12.90
CA MET A 535 -8.57 9.60 -13.38
C MET A 535 -7.81 9.29 -14.69
N ASN A 536 -7.48 10.32 -15.46
CA ASN A 536 -6.65 10.22 -16.68
C ASN A 536 -5.18 10.57 -16.42
N SER A 537 -4.68 10.40 -15.19
CA SER A 537 -3.27 10.55 -14.80
C SER A 537 -2.71 11.96 -14.93
N VAL A 538 -3.57 12.99 -14.97
CA VAL A 538 -3.12 14.39 -14.95
C VAL A 538 -2.62 14.72 -13.54
N PRO A 539 -1.41 15.31 -13.39
CA PRO A 539 -0.90 15.73 -12.08
C PRO A 539 -1.86 16.65 -11.33
N ARG A 540 -1.92 16.51 -10.00
CA ARG A 540 -2.90 17.21 -9.17
C ARG A 540 -2.80 18.73 -9.30
N SER A 541 -1.59 19.27 -9.38
CA SER A 541 -1.35 20.71 -9.45
C SER A 541 -2.01 21.41 -10.63
N ILE A 542 -2.30 20.66 -11.71
CA ILE A 542 -2.89 21.20 -12.94
C ILE A 542 -4.26 20.60 -13.27
N ALA A 543 -4.74 19.62 -12.49
CA ALA A 543 -5.97 18.89 -12.82
C ALA A 543 -7.22 19.78 -12.90
N GLU A 544 -7.36 20.75 -11.99
CA GLU A 544 -8.48 21.71 -12.02
C GLU A 544 -8.45 22.58 -13.28
N ARG A 545 -7.30 23.17 -13.61
CA ARG A 545 -7.17 24.01 -14.81
C ARG A 545 -7.37 23.21 -16.10
N ALA A 546 -6.86 21.97 -16.14
CA ALA A 546 -7.09 21.08 -17.27
C ALA A 546 -8.57 20.70 -17.39
N GLY A 547 -9.27 20.50 -16.27
CA GLY A 547 -10.70 20.25 -16.23
C GLY A 547 -11.51 21.44 -16.72
N GLU A 548 -11.18 22.65 -16.30
CA GLU A 548 -11.81 23.90 -16.77
C GLU A 548 -11.59 24.10 -18.29
N ASP A 549 -10.37 23.90 -18.81
CA ASP A 549 -10.07 24.01 -20.25
C ASP A 549 -10.81 22.93 -21.06
N PHE A 550 -10.84 21.69 -20.54
CA PHE A 550 -11.63 20.60 -21.15
C PHE A 550 -13.11 20.96 -21.24
N LYS A 551 -13.70 21.45 -20.15
CA LYS A 551 -15.10 21.88 -20.11
C LYS A 551 -15.36 22.97 -21.14
N ALA A 552 -14.54 24.03 -21.15
CA ALA A 552 -14.69 25.14 -22.08
C ALA A 552 -14.62 24.72 -23.56
N ARG A 553 -13.79 23.73 -23.89
CA ARG A 553 -13.67 23.20 -25.26
C ARG A 553 -14.80 22.25 -25.65
N THR A 554 -15.47 21.61 -24.67
CA THR A 554 -16.50 20.59 -24.91
C THR A 554 -17.91 21.13 -24.77
N GLU A 555 -18.18 22.21 -24.02
CA GLU A 555 -19.49 22.83 -23.88
C GLU A 555 -20.05 23.43 -25.19
N ALA A 556 -19.21 23.62 -26.19
CA ALA A 556 -19.64 24.14 -27.51
C ALA A 556 -20.52 23.18 -28.33
N GLY A 557 -20.93 22.00 -27.83
CA GLY A 557 -21.78 21.15 -28.65
C GLY A 557 -22.18 19.75 -28.22
N ALA A 558 -22.18 19.33 -26.94
CA ALA A 558 -22.52 17.93 -26.65
C ALA A 558 -23.22 17.64 -25.33
N GLU A 559 -24.31 16.92 -25.40
CA GLU A 559 -24.85 16.07 -24.36
C GLU A 559 -23.74 15.17 -23.79
N ASN A 560 -23.53 15.22 -22.49
CA ASN A 560 -22.57 14.39 -21.74
C ASN A 560 -21.07 14.78 -21.83
N THR A 561 -20.73 15.93 -21.25
CA THR A 561 -19.36 16.48 -21.18
C THR A 561 -18.39 15.65 -20.33
N LEU A 562 -18.87 14.91 -19.31
CA LEU A 562 -18.04 14.17 -18.34
C LEU A 562 -17.75 12.71 -18.78
N SER A 563 -17.33 12.52 -20.02
CA SER A 563 -16.95 11.19 -20.52
C SER A 563 -15.45 10.93 -20.35
N PRO A 564 -15.03 9.83 -19.68
CA PRO A 564 -13.61 9.45 -19.58
C PRO A 564 -12.91 9.31 -20.93
N ARG A 565 -13.63 8.83 -21.95
CA ARG A 565 -13.12 8.71 -23.32
C ARG A 565 -12.83 10.07 -23.94
N LYS A 566 -13.76 11.02 -23.84
CA LYS A 566 -13.57 12.38 -24.35
C LYS A 566 -12.42 13.10 -23.65
N ALA A 567 -12.27 12.88 -22.33
CA ALA A 567 -11.15 13.42 -21.56
C ALA A 567 -9.81 12.85 -22.05
N SER A 568 -9.73 11.55 -22.30
CA SER A 568 -8.54 10.93 -22.87
C SER A 568 -8.21 11.46 -24.27
N GLU A 569 -9.22 11.61 -25.15
CA GLU A 569 -9.05 12.17 -26.49
C GLU A 569 -8.58 13.65 -26.43
N TYR A 570 -9.15 14.44 -25.52
CA TYR A 570 -8.71 15.81 -25.25
C TYR A 570 -7.24 15.86 -24.83
N LEU A 571 -6.85 15.07 -23.82
CA LEU A 571 -5.48 15.07 -23.31
C LEU A 571 -4.45 14.64 -24.38
N LYS A 572 -4.80 13.67 -25.23
CA LYS A 572 -3.99 13.24 -26.38
C LYS A 572 -3.82 14.33 -27.42
N SER A 573 -4.78 15.24 -27.54
CA SER A 573 -4.75 16.35 -28.49
C SER A 573 -3.86 17.52 -28.03
N LEU A 574 -3.53 17.60 -26.72
CA LEU A 574 -2.77 18.70 -26.15
C LEU A 574 -1.30 18.69 -26.61
N LYS A 575 -0.82 19.86 -27.04
CA LYS A 575 0.57 20.12 -27.39
C LYS A 575 1.33 20.71 -26.19
N PRO A 576 2.67 20.74 -26.21
CA PRO A 576 3.46 21.35 -25.12
C PRO A 576 3.03 22.78 -24.73
N ASP A 577 2.63 23.60 -25.70
CA ASP A 577 2.14 24.96 -25.46
C ASP A 577 0.80 24.98 -24.70
N ASP A 578 -0.08 23.99 -24.93
CA ASP A 578 -1.32 23.84 -24.19
C ASP A 578 -1.01 23.50 -22.73
N TRP A 579 -0.12 22.53 -22.49
CA TRP A 579 0.34 22.18 -21.13
C TRP A 579 1.03 23.35 -20.43
N ALA A 580 1.78 24.18 -21.17
CA ALA A 580 2.41 25.38 -20.61
C ALA A 580 1.41 26.42 -20.12
N ARG A 581 0.23 26.52 -20.76
CA ARG A 581 -0.87 27.41 -20.31
C ARG A 581 -1.60 26.87 -19.08
N LEU A 582 -1.67 25.55 -18.92
CA LEU A 582 -2.34 24.90 -17.80
C LEU A 582 -1.50 24.89 -16.52
N LYS A 583 -0.18 25.01 -16.62
CA LYS A 583 0.70 24.92 -15.47
C LYS A 583 0.47 26.05 -14.44
N PRO A 584 0.69 25.81 -13.13
CA PRO A 584 0.78 26.86 -12.14
C PRO A 584 1.95 27.83 -12.44
N ASP A 585 1.78 29.10 -12.10
CA ASP A 585 2.78 30.12 -12.40
C ASP A 585 4.14 29.88 -11.70
N ASN A 586 4.08 29.25 -10.52
CA ASN A 586 5.26 28.89 -9.71
C ASN A 586 5.82 27.50 -10.03
N SER A 587 5.28 26.78 -11.02
CA SER A 587 5.79 25.43 -11.35
C SER A 587 7.11 25.51 -12.12
N SER A 588 8.11 24.74 -11.67
CA SER A 588 9.39 24.56 -12.35
C SER A 588 9.32 23.66 -13.58
N LEU A 589 8.21 22.93 -13.79
CA LEU A 589 7.98 22.10 -14.97
C LEU A 589 7.63 22.97 -16.19
N SER A 590 8.20 22.64 -17.35
CA SER A 590 7.78 23.18 -18.64
C SER A 590 6.53 22.46 -19.16
N GLY A 591 5.88 23.00 -20.19
CA GLY A 591 4.77 22.31 -20.85
C GLY A 591 5.19 20.97 -21.46
N GLU A 592 6.43 20.88 -21.97
CA GLU A 592 6.99 19.63 -22.47
C GLU A 592 7.22 18.61 -21.33
N ASP A 593 7.66 19.07 -20.15
CA ASP A 593 7.82 18.21 -18.98
C ASP A 593 6.48 17.64 -18.52
N TYR A 594 5.42 18.46 -18.44
CA TYR A 594 4.08 17.99 -18.10
C TYR A 594 3.56 16.95 -19.10
N LEU A 595 3.75 17.18 -20.38
CA LEU A 595 3.37 16.20 -21.41
C LEU A 595 4.14 14.87 -21.26
N LYS A 596 5.45 14.92 -20.98
CA LYS A 596 6.28 13.73 -20.76
C LYS A 596 5.84 12.98 -19.50
N VAL A 597 5.59 13.69 -18.39
CA VAL A 597 5.10 13.11 -17.14
C VAL A 597 3.74 12.44 -17.38
N TRP A 598 2.79 13.16 -17.99
CA TRP A 598 1.47 12.61 -18.28
C TRP A 598 1.55 11.34 -19.14
N LYS A 599 2.31 11.34 -20.23
CA LYS A 599 2.50 10.15 -21.08
C LYS A 599 3.04 8.96 -20.29
N ARG A 600 3.97 9.20 -19.38
CA ARG A 600 4.54 8.16 -18.51
C ARG A 600 3.51 7.59 -17.55
N LEU A 601 2.76 8.45 -16.90
CA LEU A 601 1.76 8.05 -15.90
C LEU A 601 0.54 7.37 -16.53
N SER A 602 0.16 7.77 -17.76
CA SER A 602 -0.98 7.20 -18.49
C SER A 602 -0.65 5.94 -19.28
N GLY A 603 0.64 5.58 -19.42
CA GLY A 603 1.08 4.45 -20.25
C GLY A 603 1.07 4.73 -21.75
N GLU A 604 1.01 5.99 -22.18
CA GLU A 604 1.02 6.46 -23.59
C GLU A 604 2.48 6.73 -24.10
N ALA A 605 3.50 6.39 -23.30
CA ALA A 605 4.90 6.63 -23.60
C ALA A 605 5.54 5.49 -24.41
#